data_97f598964f75bc9507c66ed0f116584d
#
_entry.id   97f598964f75bc9507c66ed0f116584d
#
_cell.length_a   1.000
_cell.length_b   1.000
_cell.length_c   1.000
_cell.angle_alpha   90.00
_cell.angle_beta   90.00
_cell.angle_gamma   90.00
#
_symmetry.space_group_name_H-M   'P 1'
#
loop_
_entity.id
_entity.type
_entity.pdbx_description
1 polymer ?
#
loop_
_entity_poly.entity_id
_entity_poly.type
_entity_poly.pdbx_seq_one_letter_code
_entity_poly.pdbx_strand_id
1 'polypeptide(L)'
;GKTVGYRVQVYADNNVRSAKSEARQRERMVGGTFPQWDTYVTYASPYWRLRIGDFRTQYEAEKAAADIRKQFPRYAKEVRVVRDRVNAR
;
A
#
# COMPACT_ATOMS: atom_id res chain seq x y z
N GLY A 1 -0.26 -16.32 11.32
CA GLY A 1 0.96 -15.68 11.74
C GLY A 1 1.54 -14.76 10.68
N LYS A 2 2.70 -14.21 10.96
CA LYS A 2 3.41 -13.30 10.05
C LYS A 2 4.55 -14.05 9.37
N THR A 3 4.81 -13.66 8.13
CA THR A 3 5.95 -14.17 7.36
C THR A 3 6.52 -13.03 6.52
N VAL A 4 7.71 -13.21 6.01
CA VAL A 4 8.28 -12.25 5.05
C VAL A 4 7.54 -12.39 3.73
N GLY A 5 7.15 -11.26 3.17
CA GLY A 5 6.48 -11.19 1.90
C GLY A 5 6.59 -9.80 1.30
N TYR A 6 5.56 -9.40 0.58
CA TYR A 6 5.58 -8.15 -0.17
C TYR A 6 4.24 -7.44 -0.04
N ARG A 7 4.31 -6.12 -0.02
CA ARG A 7 3.14 -5.25 -0.08
C ARG A 7 3.35 -4.21 -1.17
N VAL A 8 2.26 -3.61 -1.60
CA VAL A 8 2.34 -2.47 -2.52
C VAL A 8 2.20 -1.21 -1.68
N GLN A 9 3.23 -0.39 -1.67
CA GLN A 9 3.16 0.92 -1.02
C GLN A 9 2.58 1.93 -2.00
N VAL A 10 1.52 2.62 -1.58
CA VAL A 10 0.80 3.59 -2.40
C VAL A 10 1.08 5.01 -1.94
N TYR A 11 1.51 5.18 -0.69
CA TYR A 11 1.74 6.51 -0.13
C TYR A 11 2.73 6.43 1.02
N ALA A 12 3.59 7.43 1.12
CA ALA A 12 4.41 7.68 2.29
C ALA A 12 4.73 9.18 2.33
N ASP A 13 4.46 9.82 3.45
CA ASP A 13 4.74 11.25 3.60
C ASP A 13 4.92 11.60 5.08
N ASN A 14 5.67 12.65 5.33
CA ASN A 14 5.99 13.08 6.70
C ASN A 14 5.37 14.43 7.06
N ASN A 15 4.44 14.96 6.28
CA ASN A 15 3.78 16.21 6.61
C ASN A 15 2.93 16.01 7.85
N VAL A 16 3.25 16.74 8.94
CA VAL A 16 2.60 16.54 10.25
C VAL A 16 1.12 16.91 10.24
N ARG A 17 0.67 17.74 9.30
CA ARG A 17 -0.72 18.19 9.25
C ARG A 17 -1.61 17.33 8.37
N SER A 18 -1.06 16.79 7.28
CA SER A 18 -1.88 16.19 6.22
C SER A 18 -1.58 14.73 5.92
N ALA A 19 -0.41 14.20 6.33
CA ALA A 19 0.00 12.88 5.88
C ALA A 19 -0.96 11.77 6.33
N LYS A 20 -1.42 11.81 7.57
CA LYS A 20 -2.35 10.79 8.08
C LYS A 20 -3.68 10.81 7.33
N SER A 21 -4.26 12.00 7.15
CA SER A 21 -5.55 12.12 6.47
C SER A 21 -5.44 11.76 5.00
N GLU A 22 -4.34 12.11 4.35
CA GLU A 22 -4.11 11.73 2.96
C GLU A 22 -3.96 10.19 2.83
N ALA A 23 -3.22 9.56 3.73
CA ALA A 23 -3.09 8.10 3.75
C ALA A 23 -4.47 7.44 3.88
N ARG A 24 -5.32 7.95 4.77
CA ARG A 24 -6.68 7.42 4.97
C ARG A 24 -7.57 7.64 3.75
N GLN A 25 -7.44 8.79 3.10
CA GLN A 25 -8.23 9.07 1.89
C GLN A 25 -7.83 8.10 0.76
N ARG A 26 -6.53 7.89 0.54
CA ARG A 26 -6.06 6.94 -0.47
C ARG A 26 -6.48 5.51 -0.14
N GLU A 27 -6.48 5.17 1.14
CA GLU A 27 -6.97 3.86 1.58
C GLU A 27 -8.41 3.64 1.16
N ARG A 28 -9.27 4.62 1.34
CA ARG A 28 -10.68 4.51 0.93
C ARG A 28 -10.80 4.37 -0.57
N MET A 29 -10.04 5.16 -1.33
CA MET A 29 -10.10 5.14 -2.80
C MET A 29 -9.61 3.82 -3.37
N VAL A 30 -8.40 3.43 -2.99
CA VAL A 30 -7.77 2.23 -3.55
C VAL A 30 -8.40 0.97 -2.97
N GLY A 31 -8.66 0.95 -1.67
CA GLY A 31 -9.32 -0.19 -1.02
C GLY A 31 -10.73 -0.42 -1.52
N GLY A 32 -11.46 0.64 -1.85
CA GLY A 32 -12.78 0.53 -2.41
C GLY A 32 -12.79 -0.06 -3.81
N THR A 33 -11.75 0.22 -4.61
CA THR A 33 -11.61 -0.33 -5.95
C THR A 33 -11.11 -1.78 -5.94
N PHE A 34 -10.25 -2.12 -4.96
CA PHE A 34 -9.65 -3.44 -4.85
C PHE A 34 -9.94 -4.07 -3.48
N PRO A 35 -11.22 -4.41 -3.21
CA PRO A 35 -11.60 -4.93 -1.88
C PRO A 35 -11.01 -6.30 -1.54
N GLN A 36 -10.46 -7.00 -2.52
CA GLN A 36 -9.81 -8.29 -2.31
C GLN A 36 -8.49 -8.17 -1.54
N TRP A 37 -7.90 -6.98 -1.47
CA TRP A 37 -6.63 -6.76 -0.77
C TRP A 37 -6.86 -5.93 0.49
N ASP A 38 -6.34 -6.41 1.62
CA ASP A 38 -6.37 -5.64 2.86
C ASP A 38 -5.47 -4.41 2.75
N THR A 39 -5.83 -3.38 3.47
CA THR A 39 -5.11 -2.10 3.48
C THR A 39 -4.52 -1.84 4.86
N TYR A 40 -3.35 -1.22 4.89
CA TYR A 40 -2.60 -0.98 6.11
C TYR A 40 -2.08 0.46 6.12
N VAL A 41 -2.70 1.29 6.97
CA VAL A 41 -2.20 2.64 7.24
C VAL A 41 -1.40 2.57 8.52
N THR A 42 -0.11 2.88 8.44
CA THR A 42 0.79 2.77 9.59
C THR A 42 1.65 4.02 9.71
N TYR A 43 2.05 4.31 10.95
CA TYR A 43 3.04 5.34 11.21
C TYR A 43 4.38 4.69 11.49
N ALA A 44 5.35 4.96 10.63
CA ALA A 44 6.75 4.57 10.81
C ALA A 44 7.55 5.85 10.82
N SER A 45 7.82 6.37 12.00
CA SER A 45 8.38 7.71 12.22
C SER A 45 9.50 8.06 11.24
N PRO A 46 9.43 9.20 10.54
CA PRO A 46 8.41 10.24 10.64
C PRO A 46 7.30 10.12 9.59
N TYR A 47 7.09 8.95 8.98
CA TYR A 47 6.21 8.78 7.83
C TYR A 47 4.90 8.10 8.18
N TRP A 48 3.80 8.64 7.67
CA TRP A 48 2.56 7.89 7.49
C TRP A 48 2.62 7.18 6.15
N ARG A 49 2.24 5.88 6.15
CA ARG A 49 2.33 5.04 4.96
C ARG A 49 1.02 4.32 4.72
N LEU A 50 0.66 4.15 3.44
CA LEU A 50 -0.38 3.22 3.02
C LEU A 50 0.30 2.08 2.26
N ARG A 51 0.14 0.86 2.76
CA ARG A 51 0.58 -0.37 2.10
C ARG A 51 -0.62 -1.29 1.92
N ILE A 52 -0.60 -2.07 0.85
CA ILE A 52 -1.76 -2.88 0.43
C ILE A 52 -1.29 -4.28 0.12
N GLY A 53 -2.10 -5.26 0.58
CA GLY A 53 -1.96 -6.67 0.23
C GLY A 53 -1.00 -7.44 1.11
N ASP A 54 -1.14 -8.76 1.07
CA ASP A 54 -0.28 -9.70 1.78
C ASP A 54 0.24 -10.71 0.75
N PHE A 55 1.18 -10.24 -0.08
CA PHE A 55 1.67 -11.05 -1.21
C PHE A 55 2.85 -11.90 -0.77
N ARG A 56 2.86 -13.17 -1.17
CA ARG A 56 3.93 -14.09 -0.83
C ARG A 56 5.11 -13.94 -1.78
N THR A 57 4.88 -13.48 -3.00
CA THR A 57 5.92 -13.34 -4.01
C THR A 57 5.96 -11.92 -4.55
N GLN A 58 7.16 -11.53 -4.98
CA GLN A 58 7.34 -10.23 -5.63
C GLN A 58 6.52 -10.14 -6.91
N TYR A 59 6.42 -11.22 -7.65
CA TYR A 59 5.65 -11.26 -8.89
C TYR A 59 4.19 -10.89 -8.66
N GLU A 60 3.55 -11.50 -7.65
CA GLU A 60 2.17 -11.19 -7.31
C GLU A 60 1.99 -9.71 -6.92
N ALA A 61 2.93 -9.20 -6.12
CA ALA A 61 2.88 -7.80 -5.69
C ALA A 61 3.08 -6.84 -6.88
N GLU A 62 3.98 -7.17 -7.80
CA GLU A 62 4.21 -6.34 -8.99
C GLU A 62 2.98 -6.32 -9.90
N LYS A 63 2.28 -7.44 -10.03
CA LYS A 63 1.02 -7.47 -10.79
C LYS A 63 -0.03 -6.57 -10.13
N ALA A 64 -0.16 -6.64 -8.81
CA ALA A 64 -1.07 -5.78 -8.07
C ALA A 64 -0.70 -4.31 -8.23
N ALA A 65 0.59 -3.98 -8.16
CA ALA A 65 1.07 -2.63 -8.36
C ALA A 65 0.70 -2.09 -9.75
N ALA A 66 0.84 -2.93 -10.78
CA ALA A 66 0.47 -2.54 -12.14
C ALA A 66 -1.03 -2.22 -12.24
N ASP A 67 -1.88 -3.03 -11.61
CA ASP A 67 -3.33 -2.80 -11.59
C ASP A 67 -3.67 -1.48 -10.87
N ILE A 68 -3.01 -1.22 -9.75
CA ILE A 68 -3.24 0.02 -8.99
C ILE A 68 -2.82 1.23 -9.82
N ARG A 69 -1.65 1.18 -10.47
CA ARG A 69 -1.18 2.28 -11.34
C ARG A 69 -2.14 2.56 -12.48
N LYS A 70 -2.71 1.50 -13.05
CA LYS A 70 -3.64 1.62 -14.16
C LYS A 70 -4.94 2.30 -13.74
N GLN A 71 -5.47 1.94 -12.58
CA GLN A 71 -6.73 2.48 -12.07
C GLN A 71 -6.54 3.88 -11.46
N PHE A 72 -5.35 4.17 -10.94
CA PHE A 72 -5.04 5.45 -10.28
C PHE A 72 -3.78 6.07 -10.87
N PRO A 73 -3.83 6.53 -12.13
CA PRO A 73 -2.63 7.09 -12.77
C PRO A 73 -2.04 8.28 -12.02
N ARG A 74 -2.86 9.03 -11.28
CA ARG A 74 -2.36 10.15 -10.48
C ARG A 74 -1.47 9.71 -9.32
N TYR A 75 -1.57 8.45 -8.89
CA TYR A 75 -0.71 7.90 -7.82
C TYR A 75 0.44 7.05 -8.37
N ALA A 76 0.48 6.83 -9.67
CA ALA A 76 1.35 5.81 -10.26
C ALA A 76 2.83 5.96 -9.91
N LYS A 77 3.33 7.21 -9.83
CA LYS A 77 4.75 7.46 -9.51
C LYS A 77 5.11 7.09 -8.07
N GLU A 78 4.12 7.04 -7.18
CA GLU A 78 4.33 6.71 -5.77
C GLU A 78 4.13 5.23 -5.47
N VAL A 79 3.55 4.48 -6.42
CA VAL A 79 3.25 3.07 -6.25
C VAL A 79 4.51 2.24 -6.46
N ARG A 80 4.87 1.44 -5.44
CA ARG A 80 6.02 0.55 -5.54
C ARG A 80 5.84 -0.67 -4.64
N VAL A 81 6.48 -1.76 -5.03
CA VAL A 81 6.52 -2.99 -4.22
C VAL A 81 7.59 -2.84 -3.15
N VAL A 82 7.26 -3.25 -1.94
CA VAL A 82 8.18 -3.25 -0.80
C VAL A 82 8.16 -4.63 -0.14
N ARG A 83 9.30 -5.03 0.44
CA ARG A 83 9.32 -6.19 1.33
C ARG A 83 8.72 -5.79 2.67
N ASP A 84 7.97 -6.70 3.26
CA ASP A 84 7.30 -6.43 4.53
C ASP A 84 6.99 -7.75 5.22
N ARG A 85 6.63 -7.67 6.48
CA ARG A 85 6.03 -8.80 7.18
C ARG A 85 4.54 -8.80 6.86
N VAL A 86 4.11 -9.89 6.27
CA VAL A 86 2.73 -10.03 5.79
C VAL A 86 2.01 -11.13 6.54
N ASN A 87 0.68 -11.10 6.48
CA ASN A 87 -0.12 -12.16 7.06
C ASN A 87 -0.01 -13.41 6.20
N ALA A 88 0.39 -14.52 6.82
CA ALA A 88 0.43 -15.82 6.15
C ALA A 88 -1.00 -16.35 6.03
N ARG A 89 -1.34 -16.80 4.81
CA ARG A 89 -2.67 -17.33 4.52
C ARG A 89 -2.61 -18.67 3.84
#